data_0b86d0fd6d68a0fcb3668cf81e904101
#
_entry.id   0b86d0fd6d68a0fcb3668cf81e904101
#
_cell.length_a   1.000
_cell.length_b   1.000
_cell.length_c   1.000
_cell.angle_alpha   90.00
_cell.angle_beta   90.00
_cell.angle_gamma   90.00
#
_symmetry.space_group_name_H-M   'P 1'
#
loop_
_entity.id
_entity.type
_entity.pdbx_description
1 polymer ?
#
loop_
_entity_poly.entity_id
_entity_poly.type
_entity_poly.pdbx_seq_one_letter_code
_entity_poly.pdbx_strand_id
1 'polypeptide(L)'
;DGMDLVLGQIGENLPETLAVVISKSGGTAETRNGMLEATAAFKAAGLTPSAHFVAVTGDGSKLDQVAIAENWLAKFPMWDWVGGRTSELCVVGLLPAALQGIDIDAVLAGAAEMDEVTRQPDTAANPAALLALAWHFATDGRGAKDMVVLPYKDRLLLFSRYLQQLIMESLGKELDLEGNVVNQGIAVYGNKGSTDQHAYVQQLREGVNNFFVTFIEVLQDRSGESMAVEPGVTAGDFLQGFLLGTRDALTEKDRWSVTLTVPDVSPRTLGMLIALYERVVGLYASLVGINAYHQPGVEAGKKAAGGVMVLKGQLEAALAAAPRQAFTTEALANQVDGDAELAFKILEHLAANGKVTRTAGDPWFETTYQV
;
A
#
# COMPACT_ATOMS: atom_id res chain seq x y z
N ASP A 1 11.55 -5.61 -12.40
CA ASP A 1 11.96 -6.62 -11.41
C ASP A 1 10.73 -7.33 -10.82
N GLY A 2 9.69 -6.64 -10.35
CA GLY A 2 8.49 -7.30 -9.83
C GLY A 2 7.78 -8.19 -10.86
N MET A 3 7.66 -7.74 -12.10
CA MET A 3 7.08 -8.55 -13.18
C MET A 3 7.98 -9.74 -13.53
N ASP A 4 9.30 -9.56 -13.56
CA ASP A 4 10.24 -10.67 -13.80
C ASP A 4 10.12 -11.75 -12.74
N LEU A 5 10.02 -11.37 -11.46
CA LEU A 5 9.83 -12.30 -10.36
C LEU A 5 8.52 -13.08 -10.48
N VAL A 6 7.41 -12.38 -10.71
CA VAL A 6 6.08 -13.02 -10.82
C VAL A 6 5.99 -13.91 -12.05
N LEU A 7 6.40 -13.42 -13.23
CA LEU A 7 6.39 -14.21 -14.46
C LEU A 7 7.34 -15.40 -14.37
N GLY A 8 8.50 -15.24 -13.73
CA GLY A 8 9.43 -16.32 -13.47
C GLY A 8 8.86 -17.41 -12.54
N GLN A 9 8.09 -17.01 -11.51
CA GLN A 9 7.41 -17.96 -10.62
C GLN A 9 6.26 -18.69 -11.32
N ILE A 10 5.50 -18.01 -12.19
CA ILE A 10 4.43 -18.61 -12.99
C ILE A 10 5.02 -19.64 -13.97
N GLY A 11 6.09 -19.29 -14.68
CA GLY A 11 6.82 -20.18 -15.58
C GLY A 11 5.90 -20.88 -16.59
N GLU A 12 5.91 -22.19 -16.60
CA GLU A 12 5.13 -23.04 -17.52
C GLU A 12 3.61 -22.97 -17.28
N ASN A 13 3.16 -22.44 -16.13
CA ASN A 13 1.73 -22.31 -15.81
C ASN A 13 1.09 -21.05 -16.43
N LEU A 14 1.81 -20.31 -17.26
CA LEU A 14 1.26 -19.12 -17.92
C LEU A 14 -0.04 -19.39 -18.71
N PRO A 15 -0.21 -20.53 -19.40
CA PRO A 15 -1.48 -20.88 -20.08
C PRO A 15 -2.68 -21.02 -19.14
N GLU A 16 -2.45 -21.32 -17.87
CA GLU A 16 -3.50 -21.48 -16.83
C GLU A 16 -3.65 -20.21 -15.95
N THR A 17 -2.96 -19.14 -16.32
CA THR A 17 -2.93 -17.90 -15.53
C THR A 17 -3.98 -16.92 -16.02
N LEU A 18 -4.70 -16.29 -15.06
CA LEU A 18 -5.58 -15.17 -15.28
C LEU A 18 -4.90 -13.88 -14.80
N ALA A 19 -4.80 -12.88 -15.67
CA ALA A 19 -4.29 -11.56 -15.34
C ALA A 19 -5.45 -10.60 -15.04
N VAL A 20 -5.59 -10.16 -13.80
CA VAL A 20 -6.59 -9.16 -13.39
C VAL A 20 -5.92 -7.79 -13.37
N VAL A 21 -6.29 -6.93 -14.32
CA VAL A 21 -5.74 -5.57 -14.46
C VAL A 21 -6.68 -4.58 -13.80
N ILE A 22 -6.20 -3.90 -12.75
CA ILE A 22 -7.00 -3.01 -11.92
C ILE A 22 -6.48 -1.58 -12.03
N SER A 23 -7.27 -0.68 -12.61
CA SER A 23 -6.95 0.74 -12.67
C SER A 23 -8.21 1.55 -12.93
N LYS A 24 -8.62 2.42 -11.99
CA LYS A 24 -9.82 3.25 -12.12
C LYS A 24 -9.81 4.10 -13.40
N SER A 25 -8.73 4.85 -13.63
CA SER A 25 -8.59 5.74 -14.81
C SER A 25 -7.97 5.06 -16.04
N GLY A 26 -7.36 3.89 -15.86
CA GLY A 26 -6.51 3.27 -16.87
C GLY A 26 -5.24 4.06 -17.20
N GLY A 27 -4.98 5.16 -16.48
CA GLY A 27 -3.83 6.04 -16.70
C GLY A 27 -2.68 5.84 -15.71
N THR A 28 -2.83 4.98 -14.70
CA THR A 28 -1.79 4.69 -13.70
C THR A 28 -0.61 4.00 -14.38
N ALA A 29 0.55 4.65 -14.34
CA ALA A 29 1.71 4.20 -15.10
C ALA A 29 2.17 2.80 -14.68
N GLU A 30 2.18 2.50 -13.38
CA GLU A 30 2.59 1.23 -12.82
C GLU A 30 1.72 0.08 -13.33
N THR A 31 0.39 0.24 -13.26
CA THR A 31 -0.56 -0.77 -13.74
C THR A 31 -0.45 -0.96 -15.25
N ARG A 32 -0.35 0.16 -16.00
CA ARG A 32 -0.18 0.10 -17.46
C ARG A 32 1.09 -0.64 -17.85
N ASN A 33 2.22 -0.34 -17.19
CA ASN A 33 3.49 -0.97 -17.49
C ASN A 33 3.44 -2.48 -17.20
N GLY A 34 2.92 -2.88 -16.02
CA GLY A 34 2.73 -4.30 -15.69
C GLY A 34 1.80 -5.02 -16.69
N MET A 35 0.72 -4.37 -17.13
CA MET A 35 -0.17 -4.90 -18.16
C MET A 35 0.56 -5.13 -19.49
N LEU A 36 1.40 -4.18 -19.92
CA LEU A 36 2.16 -4.29 -21.17
C LEU A 36 3.21 -5.40 -21.10
N GLU A 37 3.93 -5.53 -19.98
CA GLU A 37 4.90 -6.61 -19.75
C GLU A 37 4.21 -7.98 -19.73
N ALA A 38 3.09 -8.10 -18.99
CA ALA A 38 2.29 -9.32 -19.01
C ALA A 38 1.81 -9.66 -20.44
N THR A 39 1.25 -8.67 -21.16
CA THR A 39 0.82 -8.86 -22.57
C THR A 39 1.95 -9.37 -23.45
N ALA A 40 3.17 -8.82 -23.28
CA ALA A 40 4.34 -9.27 -24.04
C ALA A 40 4.72 -10.72 -23.70
N ALA A 41 4.68 -11.09 -22.41
CA ALA A 41 4.98 -12.46 -21.96
C ALA A 41 3.97 -13.49 -22.51
N PHE A 42 2.66 -13.20 -22.45
CA PHE A 42 1.63 -14.06 -23.02
C PHE A 42 1.80 -14.24 -24.53
N LYS A 43 2.06 -13.16 -25.28
CA LYS A 43 2.33 -13.20 -26.72
C LYS A 43 3.58 -14.02 -27.04
N ALA A 44 4.66 -13.85 -26.28
CA ALA A 44 5.90 -14.61 -26.45
C ALA A 44 5.71 -16.11 -26.22
N ALA A 45 4.79 -16.51 -25.34
CA ALA A 45 4.38 -17.88 -25.11
C ALA A 45 3.38 -18.43 -26.15
N GLY A 46 3.03 -17.64 -27.18
CA GLY A 46 2.06 -18.04 -28.20
C GLY A 46 0.59 -17.99 -27.74
N LEU A 47 0.32 -17.32 -26.61
CA LEU A 47 -1.03 -17.20 -26.05
C LEU A 47 -1.71 -15.91 -26.52
N THR A 48 -3.04 -15.93 -26.55
CA THR A 48 -3.86 -14.77 -26.90
C THR A 48 -4.23 -14.01 -25.62
N PRO A 49 -3.68 -12.81 -25.35
CA PRO A 49 -3.92 -12.10 -24.07
C PRO A 49 -5.40 -11.91 -23.73
N SER A 50 -6.26 -11.65 -24.72
CA SER A 50 -7.70 -11.46 -24.49
C SER A 50 -8.41 -12.67 -23.85
N ALA A 51 -7.88 -13.88 -23.99
CA ALA A 51 -8.40 -15.08 -23.35
C ALA A 51 -7.95 -15.24 -21.87
N HIS A 52 -7.06 -14.37 -21.41
CA HIS A 52 -6.44 -14.46 -20.08
C HIS A 52 -6.57 -13.17 -19.26
N PHE A 53 -7.10 -12.09 -19.83
CA PHE A 53 -7.13 -10.79 -19.18
C PHE A 53 -8.55 -10.39 -18.76
N VAL A 54 -8.65 -9.84 -17.57
CA VAL A 54 -9.86 -9.25 -16.98
C VAL A 54 -9.54 -7.82 -16.53
N ALA A 55 -10.42 -6.88 -16.83
CA ALA A 55 -10.29 -5.49 -16.40
C ALA A 55 -11.21 -5.17 -15.21
N VAL A 56 -10.67 -4.45 -14.22
CA VAL A 56 -11.45 -3.75 -13.19
C VAL A 56 -11.16 -2.27 -13.33
N THR A 57 -12.14 -1.50 -13.83
CA THR A 57 -11.87 -0.12 -14.25
C THR A 57 -13.13 0.74 -14.28
N GLY A 58 -12.97 2.07 -14.32
CA GLY A 58 -14.07 3.01 -14.55
C GLY A 58 -14.59 2.93 -15.98
N ASP A 59 -15.88 3.10 -16.14
CA ASP A 59 -16.53 3.14 -17.46
C ASP A 59 -15.95 4.26 -18.33
N GLY A 60 -15.68 3.97 -19.61
CA GLY A 60 -15.07 4.89 -20.56
C GLY A 60 -13.59 5.24 -20.28
N SER A 61 -12.95 4.64 -19.28
CA SER A 61 -11.53 4.84 -18.97
C SER A 61 -10.62 4.34 -20.10
N LYS A 62 -9.32 4.69 -20.05
CA LYS A 62 -8.33 4.17 -21.02
C LYS A 62 -8.24 2.63 -20.98
N LEU A 63 -8.31 2.04 -19.79
CA LEU A 63 -8.27 0.57 -19.64
C LEU A 63 -9.57 -0.07 -20.15
N ASP A 64 -10.72 0.57 -19.91
CA ASP A 64 -12.00 0.13 -20.43
C ASP A 64 -12.00 0.08 -21.98
N GLN A 65 -11.47 1.12 -22.60
CA GLN A 65 -11.32 1.18 -24.05
C GLN A 65 -10.42 0.07 -24.61
N VAL A 66 -9.31 -0.22 -23.93
CA VAL A 66 -8.40 -1.33 -24.32
C VAL A 66 -9.11 -2.67 -24.18
N ALA A 67 -9.77 -2.92 -23.05
CA ALA A 67 -10.46 -4.18 -22.78
C ALA A 67 -11.59 -4.46 -23.80
N ILE A 68 -12.32 -3.40 -24.21
CA ILE A 68 -13.34 -3.51 -25.25
C ILE A 68 -12.70 -3.75 -26.63
N ALA A 69 -11.71 -2.95 -27.01
CA ALA A 69 -11.09 -3.02 -28.34
C ALA A 69 -10.39 -4.37 -28.58
N GLU A 70 -9.76 -4.95 -27.53
CA GLU A 70 -9.07 -6.22 -27.59
C GLU A 70 -9.97 -7.42 -27.23
N ASN A 71 -11.25 -7.18 -26.90
CA ASN A 71 -12.21 -8.21 -26.51
C ASN A 71 -11.71 -9.10 -25.37
N TRP A 72 -11.36 -8.48 -24.22
CA TRP A 72 -10.90 -9.20 -23.03
C TRP A 72 -11.99 -10.11 -22.46
N LEU A 73 -11.56 -11.13 -21.70
CA LEU A 73 -12.41 -12.17 -21.12
C LEU A 73 -13.60 -11.62 -20.30
N ALA A 74 -13.34 -10.59 -19.50
CA ALA A 74 -14.38 -9.88 -18.76
C ALA A 74 -13.93 -8.47 -18.37
N LYS A 75 -14.90 -7.60 -18.07
CA LYS A 75 -14.64 -6.33 -17.41
C LYS A 75 -15.65 -6.09 -16.27
N PHE A 76 -15.17 -5.47 -15.22
CA PHE A 76 -15.96 -5.14 -14.04
C PHE A 76 -15.86 -3.64 -13.73
N PRO A 77 -16.97 -2.98 -13.37
CA PRO A 77 -16.96 -1.55 -13.15
C PRO A 77 -16.32 -1.18 -11.80
N MET A 78 -15.51 -0.13 -11.81
CA MET A 78 -15.06 0.58 -10.61
C MET A 78 -15.73 1.96 -10.59
N TRP A 79 -16.57 2.20 -9.61
CA TRP A 79 -17.37 3.42 -9.51
C TRP A 79 -16.53 4.65 -9.17
N ASP A 80 -16.90 5.82 -9.68
CA ASP A 80 -16.16 7.07 -9.47
C ASP A 80 -16.07 7.51 -8.01
N TRP A 81 -17.08 7.19 -7.21
CA TRP A 81 -17.13 7.50 -5.79
C TRP A 81 -16.29 6.53 -4.92
N VAL A 82 -15.78 5.44 -5.46
CA VAL A 82 -14.86 4.53 -4.73
C VAL A 82 -13.45 5.08 -4.79
N GLY A 83 -12.86 5.34 -3.62
CA GLY A 83 -11.44 5.69 -3.49
C GLY A 83 -10.53 4.46 -3.60
N GLY A 84 -9.25 4.66 -3.97
CA GLY A 84 -8.28 3.56 -4.07
C GLY A 84 -8.08 2.82 -2.75
N ARG A 85 -7.85 3.55 -1.66
CA ARG A 85 -7.58 3.02 -0.32
C ARG A 85 -8.83 2.54 0.45
N THR A 86 -10.01 2.66 -0.13
CA THR A 86 -11.30 2.17 0.38
C THR A 86 -12.00 1.31 -0.67
N SER A 87 -11.22 0.55 -1.45
CA SER A 87 -11.72 -0.25 -2.56
C SER A 87 -11.81 -1.74 -2.25
N GLU A 88 -11.47 -2.14 -1.03
CA GLU A 88 -11.44 -3.54 -0.59
C GLU A 88 -12.83 -4.18 -0.62
N LEU A 89 -13.87 -3.40 -0.27
CA LEU A 89 -15.26 -3.85 -0.24
C LEU A 89 -16.01 -3.65 -1.56
N CYS A 90 -15.29 -3.32 -2.65
CA CYS A 90 -15.83 -3.31 -3.99
C CYS A 90 -15.14 -4.38 -4.86
N VAL A 91 -15.44 -4.39 -6.17
CA VAL A 91 -14.91 -5.40 -7.09
C VAL A 91 -13.36 -5.47 -7.11
N VAL A 92 -12.65 -4.40 -6.71
CA VAL A 92 -11.19 -4.37 -6.62
C VAL A 92 -10.66 -5.39 -5.61
N GLY A 93 -11.25 -5.48 -4.43
CA GLY A 93 -10.90 -6.48 -3.41
C GLY A 93 -11.70 -7.77 -3.56
N LEU A 94 -13.00 -7.69 -3.88
CA LEU A 94 -13.89 -8.85 -3.89
C LEU A 94 -13.61 -9.82 -5.05
N LEU A 95 -13.22 -9.35 -6.23
CA LEU A 95 -12.89 -10.25 -7.34
C LEU A 95 -11.68 -11.14 -7.04
N PRO A 96 -10.52 -10.59 -6.62
CA PRO A 96 -9.39 -11.44 -6.22
C PRO A 96 -9.71 -12.35 -5.03
N ALA A 97 -10.52 -11.89 -4.08
CA ALA A 97 -10.95 -12.69 -2.94
C ALA A 97 -11.80 -13.90 -3.38
N ALA A 98 -12.79 -13.68 -4.25
CA ALA A 98 -13.62 -14.74 -4.81
C ALA A 98 -12.80 -15.76 -5.61
N LEU A 99 -11.84 -15.29 -6.42
CA LEU A 99 -10.93 -16.16 -7.17
C LEU A 99 -10.04 -17.03 -6.27
N GLN A 100 -9.78 -16.61 -5.05
CA GLN A 100 -9.08 -17.38 -4.02
C GLN A 100 -9.99 -18.27 -3.16
N GLY A 101 -11.30 -18.28 -3.43
CA GLY A 101 -12.29 -19.07 -2.67
C GLY A 101 -12.68 -18.44 -1.32
N ILE A 102 -12.42 -17.16 -1.11
CA ILE A 102 -12.88 -16.43 0.08
C ILE A 102 -14.37 -16.13 -0.09
N ASP A 103 -15.14 -16.36 0.97
CA ASP A 103 -16.57 -16.05 1.03
C ASP A 103 -16.77 -14.52 1.06
N ILE A 104 -16.99 -13.94 -0.11
CA ILE A 104 -17.17 -12.50 -0.29
C ILE A 104 -18.50 -11.99 0.27
N ASP A 105 -19.53 -12.84 0.33
CA ASP A 105 -20.81 -12.48 0.92
C ASP A 105 -20.66 -12.34 2.43
N ALA A 106 -19.87 -13.22 3.06
CA ALA A 106 -19.54 -13.09 4.48
C ALA A 106 -18.69 -11.83 4.77
N VAL A 107 -17.75 -11.45 3.88
CA VAL A 107 -17.02 -10.19 4.01
C VAL A 107 -17.97 -8.99 4.01
N LEU A 108 -18.86 -8.92 3.02
CA LEU A 108 -19.83 -7.83 2.89
C LEU A 108 -20.83 -7.81 4.06
N ALA A 109 -21.28 -8.98 4.53
CA ALA A 109 -22.18 -9.07 5.69
C ALA A 109 -21.51 -8.53 6.96
N GLY A 110 -20.23 -8.86 7.19
CA GLY A 110 -19.47 -8.32 8.32
C GLY A 110 -19.28 -6.80 8.23
N ALA A 111 -18.98 -6.29 7.05
CA ALA A 111 -18.88 -4.85 6.83
C ALA A 111 -20.21 -4.12 7.07
N ALA A 112 -21.31 -4.66 6.58
CA ALA A 112 -22.66 -4.10 6.79
C ALA A 112 -23.05 -4.10 8.28
N GLU A 113 -22.74 -5.16 9.03
CA GLU A 113 -22.98 -5.22 10.46
C GLU A 113 -22.18 -4.14 11.22
N MET A 114 -20.91 -3.96 10.88
CA MET A 114 -20.09 -2.92 11.50
C MET A 114 -20.56 -1.52 11.11
N ASP A 115 -21.04 -1.32 9.88
CA ASP A 115 -21.64 -0.05 9.46
C ASP A 115 -22.86 0.30 10.34
N GLU A 116 -23.76 -0.65 10.61
CA GLU A 116 -24.90 -0.46 11.51
C GLU A 116 -24.47 -0.11 12.94
N VAL A 117 -23.49 -0.83 13.49
CA VAL A 117 -22.97 -0.57 14.85
C VAL A 117 -22.34 0.82 14.94
N THR A 118 -21.61 1.23 13.92
CA THR A 118 -20.90 2.52 13.90
C THR A 118 -21.76 3.71 13.48
N ARG A 119 -23.05 3.51 13.18
CA ARG A 119 -24.06 4.56 13.01
C ARG A 119 -24.69 5.02 14.32
N GLN A 120 -24.42 4.32 15.42
CA GLN A 120 -24.97 4.68 16.73
C GLN A 120 -24.52 6.09 17.14
N PRO A 121 -25.46 6.98 17.54
CA PRO A 121 -25.12 8.35 17.96
C PRO A 121 -24.46 8.41 19.35
N ASP A 122 -24.69 7.40 20.19
CA ASP A 122 -24.03 7.29 21.49
C ASP A 122 -22.57 6.90 21.31
N THR A 123 -21.69 7.81 21.65
CA THR A 123 -20.23 7.63 21.55
C THR A 123 -19.75 6.41 22.34
N ALA A 124 -20.32 6.16 23.52
CA ALA A 124 -19.92 5.02 24.37
C ALA A 124 -20.32 3.65 23.75
N ALA A 125 -21.34 3.63 22.92
CA ALA A 125 -21.80 2.45 22.20
C ALA A 125 -21.23 2.32 20.79
N ASN A 126 -20.45 3.31 20.32
CA ASN A 126 -19.91 3.37 18.96
C ASN A 126 -18.39 3.08 18.97
N PRO A 127 -17.95 1.88 18.55
CA PRO A 127 -16.55 1.50 18.60
C PRO A 127 -15.67 2.39 17.69
N ALA A 128 -16.20 2.89 16.58
CA ALA A 128 -15.43 3.78 15.70
C ALA A 128 -15.22 5.16 16.35
N ALA A 129 -16.23 5.70 17.04
CA ALA A 129 -16.12 6.95 17.77
C ALA A 129 -15.13 6.83 18.94
N LEU A 130 -15.20 5.73 19.71
CA LEU A 130 -14.27 5.45 20.80
C LEU A 130 -12.82 5.36 20.30
N LEU A 131 -12.62 4.63 19.19
CA LEU A 131 -11.29 4.47 18.62
C LEU A 131 -10.74 5.79 18.04
N ALA A 132 -11.58 6.59 17.37
CA ALA A 132 -11.19 7.92 16.89
C ALA A 132 -10.79 8.85 18.03
N LEU A 133 -11.53 8.84 19.16
CA LEU A 133 -11.19 9.60 20.36
C LEU A 133 -9.90 9.10 21.02
N ALA A 134 -9.68 7.78 21.06
CA ALA A 134 -8.43 7.21 21.55
C ALA A 134 -7.22 7.67 20.70
N TRP A 135 -7.36 7.70 19.38
CA TRP A 135 -6.31 8.23 18.49
C TRP A 135 -6.09 9.73 18.74
N HIS A 136 -7.17 10.50 18.83
CA HIS A 136 -7.08 11.94 19.09
C HIS A 136 -6.35 12.21 20.41
N PHE A 137 -6.69 11.49 21.47
CA PHE A 137 -6.04 11.59 22.77
C PHE A 137 -4.55 11.18 22.68
N ALA A 138 -4.24 10.05 22.05
CA ALA A 138 -2.87 9.55 21.94
C ALA A 138 -1.97 10.45 21.11
N THR A 139 -2.51 11.16 20.13
CA THR A 139 -1.76 12.01 19.18
C THR A 139 -1.87 13.51 19.47
N ASP A 140 -2.47 13.90 20.58
CA ASP A 140 -2.80 15.31 20.93
C ASP A 140 -3.60 16.01 19.81
N GLY A 141 -4.36 15.26 19.00
CA GLY A 141 -5.07 15.77 17.82
C GLY A 141 -4.16 16.35 16.73
N ARG A 142 -2.86 16.07 16.76
CA ARG A 142 -1.84 16.66 15.87
C ARG A 142 -0.86 15.65 15.28
N GLY A 143 -1.15 14.36 15.41
CA GLY A 143 -0.20 13.32 14.98
C GLY A 143 1.11 13.27 15.79
N ALA A 144 1.08 13.70 17.07
CA ALA A 144 2.27 13.77 17.93
C ALA A 144 2.90 12.40 18.22
N LYS A 145 2.17 11.30 17.97
CA LYS A 145 2.64 9.94 18.13
C LYS A 145 2.27 9.08 16.92
N ASP A 146 3.14 8.14 16.60
CA ASP A 146 2.93 7.12 15.59
C ASP A 146 2.02 6.01 16.10
N MET A 147 1.33 5.32 15.21
CA MET A 147 0.53 4.14 15.52
C MET A 147 1.31 2.86 15.19
N VAL A 148 1.48 2.00 16.17
CA VAL A 148 2.03 0.66 15.98
C VAL A 148 0.90 -0.34 15.97
N VAL A 149 0.71 -1.07 14.88
CA VAL A 149 -0.35 -2.07 14.73
C VAL A 149 0.24 -3.46 14.92
N LEU A 150 -0.20 -4.15 15.97
CA LEU A 150 0.29 -5.48 16.37
C LEU A 150 -0.85 -6.51 16.41
N PRO A 151 -1.24 -7.10 15.27
CA PRO A 151 -2.13 -8.25 15.29
C PRO A 151 -1.37 -9.50 15.74
N TYR A 152 -1.92 -10.20 16.73
CA TYR A 152 -1.35 -11.48 17.19
C TYR A 152 -2.00 -12.64 16.42
N LYS A 153 -1.82 -12.61 15.09
CA LYS A 153 -2.31 -13.64 14.15
C LYS A 153 -1.61 -13.53 12.81
N ASP A 154 -1.03 -14.60 12.32
CA ASP A 154 -0.29 -14.62 11.06
C ASP A 154 -1.15 -14.21 9.85
N ARG A 155 -2.42 -14.62 9.84
CA ARG A 155 -3.37 -14.26 8.77
C ARG A 155 -3.66 -12.76 8.67
N LEU A 156 -3.33 -11.97 9.71
CA LEU A 156 -3.47 -10.52 9.73
C LEU A 156 -2.13 -9.78 9.47
N LEU A 157 -1.07 -10.47 9.07
CA LEU A 157 0.24 -9.86 8.78
C LEU A 157 0.15 -8.66 7.85
N LEU A 158 -0.65 -8.75 6.80
CA LEU A 158 -0.80 -7.67 5.82
C LEU A 158 -1.80 -6.58 6.24
N PHE A 159 -2.53 -6.77 7.35
CA PHE A 159 -3.51 -5.80 7.81
C PHE A 159 -2.87 -4.48 8.24
N SER A 160 -1.69 -4.52 8.86
CA SER A 160 -0.93 -3.31 9.19
C SER A 160 -0.54 -2.51 7.94
N ARG A 161 -0.21 -3.18 6.83
CA ARG A 161 0.12 -2.51 5.55
C ARG A 161 -1.11 -1.90 4.89
N TYR A 162 -2.25 -2.55 4.97
CA TYR A 162 -3.52 -1.96 4.56
C TYR A 162 -3.80 -0.68 5.35
N LEU A 163 -3.65 -0.72 6.68
CA LEU A 163 -3.85 0.43 7.54
C LEU A 163 -2.82 1.56 7.29
N GLN A 164 -1.60 1.24 6.89
CA GLN A 164 -0.64 2.26 6.44
C GLN A 164 -1.25 3.11 5.33
N GLN A 165 -1.76 2.48 4.27
CA GLN A 165 -2.37 3.23 3.18
C GLN A 165 -3.65 3.93 3.64
N LEU A 166 -4.59 3.22 4.25
CA LEU A 166 -5.86 3.80 4.66
C LEU A 166 -5.68 5.03 5.56
N ILE A 167 -4.84 4.93 6.60
CA ILE A 167 -4.69 5.97 7.60
C ILE A 167 -3.77 7.08 7.09
N MET A 168 -2.57 6.75 6.60
CA MET A 168 -1.57 7.75 6.24
C MET A 168 -1.99 8.58 5.02
N GLU A 169 -2.55 7.96 3.99
CA GLU A 169 -3.01 8.66 2.79
C GLU A 169 -4.28 9.48 3.06
N SER A 170 -5.14 9.03 4.00
CA SER A 170 -6.33 9.77 4.38
C SER A 170 -6.05 10.94 5.30
N LEU A 171 -5.17 10.77 6.29
CA LEU A 171 -4.95 11.75 7.37
C LEU A 171 -3.73 12.63 7.14
N GLY A 172 -2.77 12.24 6.27
CA GLY A 172 -1.63 13.07 5.89
C GLY A 172 -2.10 14.26 5.06
N LYS A 173 -2.32 15.42 5.73
CA LYS A 173 -2.85 16.63 5.10
C LYS A 173 -2.07 17.86 5.56
N GLU A 174 -1.61 18.64 4.59
CA GLU A 174 -0.98 19.94 4.85
C GLU A 174 -2.02 20.95 5.37
N LEU A 175 -3.20 20.99 4.74
CA LEU A 175 -4.23 21.98 5.02
C LEU A 175 -5.45 21.36 5.71
N ASP A 176 -6.07 22.18 6.60
CA ASP A 176 -7.40 21.90 7.14
C ASP A 176 -8.52 22.29 6.14
N LEU A 177 -9.78 22.13 6.56
CA LEU A 177 -10.95 22.50 5.75
C LEU A 177 -11.10 24.01 5.53
N GLU A 178 -10.42 24.84 6.33
CA GLU A 178 -10.42 26.31 6.24
C GLU A 178 -9.23 26.83 5.42
N GLY A 179 -8.30 25.95 5.03
CA GLY A 179 -7.09 26.27 4.26
C GLY A 179 -5.90 26.70 5.12
N ASN A 180 -5.94 26.50 6.42
CA ASN A 180 -4.80 26.75 7.30
C ASN A 180 -3.79 25.59 7.22
N VAL A 181 -2.50 25.89 7.33
CA VAL A 181 -1.44 24.88 7.40
C VAL A 181 -1.45 24.21 8.76
N VAL A 182 -1.76 22.92 8.79
CA VAL A 182 -1.87 22.09 10.02
C VAL A 182 -0.90 20.91 10.03
N ASN A 183 -0.46 20.43 8.87
CA ASN A 183 0.44 19.28 8.73
C ASN A 183 -0.03 18.06 9.54
N GLN A 184 -1.28 17.68 9.37
CA GLN A 184 -1.88 16.51 10.04
C GLN A 184 -1.36 15.19 9.49
N GLY A 185 -1.42 14.15 10.32
CA GLY A 185 -1.13 12.78 9.93
C GLY A 185 -0.82 11.91 11.15
N ILE A 186 -0.93 10.62 10.97
CA ILE A 186 -0.48 9.60 11.94
C ILE A 186 0.35 8.61 11.13
N ALA A 187 1.65 8.48 11.43
CA ALA A 187 2.46 7.42 10.83
C ALA A 187 2.04 6.07 11.39
N VAL A 188 1.98 5.07 10.52
CA VAL A 188 1.52 3.71 10.87
C VAL A 188 2.59 2.70 10.46
N TYR A 189 2.98 1.85 11.40
CA TYR A 189 3.87 0.71 11.15
C TYR A 189 3.48 -0.48 12.03
N GLY A 190 4.11 -1.61 11.81
CA GLY A 190 3.88 -2.84 12.51
C GLY A 190 3.74 -4.00 11.54
N ASN A 191 3.93 -5.22 12.01
CA ASN A 191 3.73 -6.43 11.23
C ASN A 191 2.80 -7.38 11.96
N LYS A 192 3.32 -8.16 12.92
CA LYS A 192 2.53 -9.08 13.74
C LYS A 192 3.26 -9.48 15.03
N GLY A 193 2.53 -9.72 16.09
CA GLY A 193 3.02 -10.51 17.25
C GLY A 193 3.04 -12.01 16.90
N SER A 194 3.92 -12.82 17.48
CA SER A 194 5.00 -12.40 18.41
C SER A 194 6.32 -12.09 17.68
N THR A 195 6.38 -12.19 16.36
CA THR A 195 7.62 -12.00 15.56
C THR A 195 8.24 -10.62 15.82
N ASP A 196 7.43 -9.59 15.96
CA ASP A 196 7.88 -8.21 16.18
C ASP A 196 8.58 -8.00 17.54
N GLN A 197 8.43 -8.93 18.48
CA GLN A 197 9.24 -8.95 19.71
C GLN A 197 10.74 -9.05 19.41
N HIS A 198 11.09 -9.70 18.29
CA HIS A 198 12.48 -9.84 17.82
C HIS A 198 12.91 -8.78 16.82
N ALA A 199 12.04 -7.80 16.55
CA ALA A 199 12.32 -6.71 15.59
C ALA A 199 12.44 -5.35 16.30
N TYR A 200 11.39 -4.85 16.92
CA TYR A 200 11.35 -3.49 17.44
C TYR A 200 10.67 -3.31 18.81
N VAL A 201 10.16 -4.36 19.45
CA VAL A 201 9.56 -4.24 20.79
C VAL A 201 10.56 -3.71 21.81
N GLN A 202 11.86 -4.01 21.66
CA GLN A 202 12.92 -3.39 22.46
C GLN A 202 12.85 -1.85 22.38
N GLN A 203 12.73 -1.30 21.17
CA GLN A 203 12.59 0.14 20.95
C GLN A 203 11.29 0.69 21.57
N LEU A 204 10.18 -0.04 21.45
CA LEU A 204 8.91 0.39 22.02
C LEU A 204 8.99 0.48 23.56
N ARG A 205 9.64 -0.48 24.21
CA ARG A 205 9.74 -0.50 25.67
C ARG A 205 10.76 0.50 26.21
N GLU A 206 11.98 0.52 25.66
CA GLU A 206 13.12 1.24 26.24
C GLU A 206 13.47 2.54 25.47
N GLY A 207 12.96 2.71 24.26
CA GLY A 207 13.27 3.86 23.41
C GLY A 207 12.35 5.06 23.63
N VAL A 208 12.32 5.93 22.64
CA VAL A 208 11.52 7.19 22.65
C VAL A 208 10.02 6.86 22.70
N ASN A 209 9.29 7.53 23.59
CA ASN A 209 7.83 7.39 23.72
C ASN A 209 7.09 8.30 22.69
N ASN A 210 7.30 8.02 21.40
CA ASN A 210 6.68 8.73 20.29
C ASN A 210 5.60 7.91 19.57
N PHE A 211 5.02 6.93 20.22
CA PHE A 211 4.04 6.01 19.64
C PHE A 211 2.92 5.65 20.63
N PHE A 212 1.88 5.04 20.11
CA PHE A 212 0.91 4.24 20.84
C PHE A 212 0.66 2.92 20.08
N VAL A 213 0.23 1.88 20.79
CA VAL A 213 0.04 0.55 20.19
C VAL A 213 -1.44 0.23 20.01
N THR A 214 -1.80 -0.29 18.85
CA THR A 214 -3.08 -0.97 18.62
C THR A 214 -2.83 -2.47 18.53
N PHE A 215 -3.15 -3.18 19.59
CA PHE A 215 -3.15 -4.64 19.59
C PHE A 215 -4.44 -5.15 18.93
N ILE A 216 -4.32 -6.21 18.10
CA ILE A 216 -5.47 -6.97 17.63
C ILE A 216 -5.36 -8.38 18.22
N GLU A 217 -6.21 -8.64 19.19
CA GLU A 217 -6.34 -9.93 19.85
C GLU A 217 -7.37 -10.78 19.11
N VAL A 218 -6.99 -12.02 18.79
CA VAL A 218 -7.89 -12.99 18.13
C VAL A 218 -8.10 -14.15 19.10
N LEU A 219 -9.35 -14.33 19.57
CA LEU A 219 -9.68 -15.30 20.62
C LEU A 219 -9.55 -16.74 20.16
N GLN A 220 -9.91 -17.05 18.93
CA GLN A 220 -9.84 -18.42 18.41
C GLN A 220 -8.43 -18.72 17.85
N ASP A 221 -7.78 -19.75 18.37
CA ASP A 221 -6.44 -20.17 17.94
C ASP A 221 -6.41 -20.62 16.47
N ARG A 222 -7.27 -21.55 16.11
CA ARG A 222 -7.40 -22.14 14.78
C ARG A 222 -8.77 -22.80 14.59
N SER A 223 -9.08 -23.11 13.34
CA SER A 223 -10.15 -24.06 13.04
C SER A 223 -9.65 -25.49 13.31
N GLY A 224 -10.34 -26.23 14.17
CA GLY A 224 -9.97 -27.58 14.59
C GLY A 224 -9.17 -27.62 15.90
N GLU A 225 -8.69 -28.81 16.25
CA GLU A 225 -8.00 -29.05 17.51
C GLU A 225 -6.61 -28.41 17.57
N SER A 226 -6.27 -27.84 18.72
CA SER A 226 -4.95 -27.32 19.04
C SER A 226 -4.10 -28.41 19.69
N MET A 227 -2.88 -28.61 19.21
CA MET A 227 -1.92 -29.53 19.82
C MET A 227 -1.32 -28.88 21.07
N ALA A 228 -1.26 -29.63 22.16
CA ALA A 228 -0.49 -29.23 23.34
C ALA A 228 1.02 -29.30 23.02
N VAL A 229 1.71 -28.22 23.29
CA VAL A 229 3.20 -28.10 23.14
C VAL A 229 3.89 -28.33 24.49
N GLU A 230 3.15 -28.13 25.57
CA GLU A 230 3.52 -28.50 26.96
C GLU A 230 2.30 -29.12 27.65
N PRO A 231 2.43 -29.79 28.79
CA PRO A 231 1.28 -30.38 29.50
C PRO A 231 0.18 -29.34 29.78
N GLY A 232 -0.94 -29.44 29.06
CA GLY A 232 -2.09 -28.57 29.21
C GLY A 232 -1.96 -27.17 28.56
N VAL A 233 -0.92 -26.93 27.77
CA VAL A 233 -0.65 -25.63 27.13
C VAL A 233 -0.50 -25.79 25.61
N THR A 234 -1.21 -25.01 24.84
CA THR A 234 -1.16 -24.97 23.39
C THR A 234 -0.23 -23.86 22.88
N ALA A 235 0.13 -23.90 21.60
CA ALA A 235 0.83 -22.77 20.96
C ALA A 235 -0.02 -21.48 20.94
N GLY A 236 -1.35 -21.61 20.92
CA GLY A 236 -2.28 -20.48 21.03
C GLY A 236 -2.24 -19.81 22.39
N ASP A 237 -2.18 -20.60 23.48
CA ASP A 237 -2.02 -20.07 24.84
C ASP A 237 -0.73 -19.26 24.97
N PHE A 238 0.38 -19.74 24.39
CA PHE A 238 1.62 -18.98 24.33
C PHE A 238 1.48 -17.68 23.56
N LEU A 239 0.80 -17.69 22.40
CA LEU A 239 0.59 -16.49 21.60
C LEU A 239 -0.22 -15.43 22.33
N GLN A 240 -1.29 -15.85 23.02
CA GLN A 240 -2.07 -14.97 23.88
C GLN A 240 -1.24 -14.45 25.06
N GLY A 241 -0.47 -15.33 25.71
CA GLY A 241 0.47 -14.94 26.77
C GLY A 241 1.47 -13.88 26.30
N PHE A 242 2.03 -14.02 25.09
CA PHE A 242 2.93 -13.02 24.51
C PHE A 242 2.22 -11.68 24.23
N LEU A 243 0.97 -11.68 23.78
CA LEU A 243 0.18 -10.47 23.63
C LEU A 243 0.02 -9.76 24.97
N LEU A 244 -0.53 -10.46 25.96
CA LEU A 244 -0.81 -9.89 27.27
C LEU A 244 0.46 -9.43 27.97
N GLY A 245 1.52 -10.26 27.95
CA GLY A 245 2.82 -9.92 28.53
C GLY A 245 3.49 -8.72 27.85
N THR A 246 3.41 -8.59 26.52
CA THR A 246 3.93 -7.43 25.81
C THR A 246 3.15 -6.15 26.17
N ARG A 247 1.83 -6.24 26.21
CA ARG A 247 0.98 -5.11 26.63
C ARG A 247 1.30 -4.64 28.04
N ASP A 248 1.42 -5.56 29.00
CA ASP A 248 1.71 -5.25 30.38
C ASP A 248 3.13 -4.66 30.51
N ALA A 249 4.12 -5.24 29.82
CA ALA A 249 5.50 -4.73 29.79
C ALA A 249 5.59 -3.30 29.20
N LEU A 250 4.74 -2.94 28.24
CA LEU A 250 4.64 -1.58 27.71
C LEU A 250 3.94 -0.64 28.71
N THR A 251 2.87 -1.11 29.33
CA THR A 251 2.11 -0.33 30.34
C THR A 251 2.98 0.05 31.56
N GLU A 252 3.87 -0.83 32.02
CA GLU A 252 4.86 -0.54 33.07
C GLU A 252 5.77 0.66 32.76
N LYS A 253 5.90 1.02 31.49
CA LYS A 253 6.71 2.14 30.99
C LYS A 253 5.86 3.32 30.47
N ASP A 254 4.60 3.42 30.90
CA ASP A 254 3.65 4.45 30.45
C ASP A 254 3.49 4.51 28.92
N ARG A 255 3.59 3.37 28.22
CA ARG A 255 3.31 3.24 26.80
C ARG A 255 1.82 2.94 26.58
N TRP A 256 1.14 3.84 25.91
CA TRP A 256 -0.30 3.70 25.70
C TRP A 256 -0.65 2.63 24.67
N SER A 257 -1.72 1.92 24.90
CA SER A 257 -2.23 0.95 23.96
C SER A 257 -3.75 0.86 23.94
N VAL A 258 -4.29 0.43 22.82
CA VAL A 258 -5.68 0.03 22.63
C VAL A 258 -5.68 -1.44 22.20
N THR A 259 -6.58 -2.24 22.72
CA THR A 259 -6.77 -3.63 22.28
C THR A 259 -8.11 -3.78 21.58
N LEU A 260 -8.08 -4.23 20.33
CA LEU A 260 -9.26 -4.69 19.59
C LEU A 260 -9.32 -6.20 19.72
N THR A 261 -10.37 -6.71 20.38
CA THR A 261 -10.60 -8.15 20.52
C THR A 261 -11.61 -8.61 19.50
N VAL A 262 -11.23 -9.61 18.69
CA VAL A 262 -12.10 -10.23 17.69
C VAL A 262 -12.21 -11.74 17.95
N PRO A 263 -13.35 -12.37 17.60
CA PRO A 263 -13.56 -13.79 17.87
C PRO A 263 -12.62 -14.69 17.06
N ASP A 264 -12.39 -14.36 15.79
CA ASP A 264 -11.67 -15.18 14.83
C ASP A 264 -11.08 -14.33 13.67
N VAL A 265 -10.53 -14.98 12.65
CA VAL A 265 -10.12 -14.36 11.36
C VAL A 265 -10.94 -14.98 10.23
N SER A 266 -12.27 -14.90 10.36
CA SER A 266 -13.21 -15.25 9.30
C SER A 266 -13.33 -14.10 8.28
N PRO A 267 -13.86 -14.39 7.07
CA PRO A 267 -14.20 -13.34 6.10
C PRO A 267 -15.14 -12.27 6.69
N ARG A 268 -16.10 -12.67 7.52
CA ARG A 268 -17.01 -11.74 8.23
C ARG A 268 -16.27 -10.81 9.16
N THR A 269 -15.39 -11.33 10.01
CA THR A 269 -14.57 -10.53 10.94
C THR A 269 -13.66 -9.58 10.20
N LEU A 270 -13.07 -10.01 9.07
CA LEU A 270 -12.26 -9.15 8.22
C LEU A 270 -13.08 -7.98 7.66
N GLY A 271 -14.28 -8.24 7.16
CA GLY A 271 -15.21 -7.20 6.69
C GLY A 271 -15.57 -6.20 7.79
N MET A 272 -15.81 -6.68 9.02
CA MET A 272 -16.05 -5.82 10.18
C MET A 272 -14.86 -4.92 10.49
N LEU A 273 -13.64 -5.46 10.46
CA LEU A 273 -12.42 -4.68 10.72
C LEU A 273 -12.20 -3.60 9.65
N ILE A 274 -12.37 -3.92 8.37
CA ILE A 274 -12.25 -2.95 7.27
C ILE A 274 -13.24 -1.80 7.48
N ALA A 275 -14.53 -2.09 7.64
CA ALA A 275 -15.56 -1.06 7.82
C ALA A 275 -15.35 -0.23 9.09
N LEU A 276 -14.88 -0.85 10.19
CA LEU A 276 -14.52 -0.14 11.42
C LEU A 276 -13.46 0.94 11.13
N TYR A 277 -12.34 0.55 10.52
CA TYR A 277 -11.23 1.48 10.29
C TYR A 277 -11.56 2.56 9.26
N GLU A 278 -12.32 2.26 8.22
CA GLU A 278 -12.82 3.27 7.28
C GLU A 278 -13.67 4.33 8.00
N ARG A 279 -14.55 3.91 8.91
CA ARG A 279 -15.36 4.82 9.71
C ARG A 279 -14.52 5.63 10.70
N VAL A 280 -13.56 4.99 11.38
CA VAL A 280 -12.65 5.67 12.32
C VAL A 280 -11.88 6.78 11.65
N VAL A 281 -11.34 6.54 10.47
CA VAL A 281 -10.59 7.53 9.68
C VAL A 281 -11.46 8.75 9.35
N GLY A 282 -12.71 8.54 8.92
CA GLY A 282 -13.64 9.62 8.66
C GLY A 282 -13.99 10.44 9.91
N LEU A 283 -14.23 9.76 11.04
CA LEU A 283 -14.52 10.42 12.31
C LEU A 283 -13.31 11.20 12.86
N TYR A 284 -12.10 10.60 12.82
CA TYR A 284 -10.89 11.29 13.23
C TYR A 284 -10.63 12.54 12.37
N ALA A 285 -10.75 12.42 11.05
CA ALA A 285 -10.59 13.56 10.15
C ALA A 285 -11.56 14.70 10.47
N SER A 286 -12.80 14.37 10.83
CA SER A 286 -13.79 15.36 11.28
C SER A 286 -13.39 16.02 12.59
N LEU A 287 -12.83 15.26 13.56
CA LEU A 287 -12.36 15.81 14.84
C LEU A 287 -11.22 16.82 14.66
N VAL A 288 -10.34 16.60 13.68
CA VAL A 288 -9.17 17.48 13.44
C VAL A 288 -9.37 18.44 12.26
N GLY A 289 -10.57 18.51 11.69
CA GLY A 289 -10.97 19.48 10.67
C GLY A 289 -10.31 19.31 9.31
N ILE A 290 -10.00 18.08 8.88
CA ILE A 290 -9.35 17.81 7.58
C ILE A 290 -10.24 16.99 6.64
N ASN A 291 -9.94 17.04 5.34
CA ASN A 291 -10.58 16.19 4.33
C ASN A 291 -9.81 14.88 4.16
N ALA A 292 -10.39 13.75 4.64
CA ALA A 292 -9.80 12.42 4.51
C ALA A 292 -9.89 11.83 3.09
N TYR A 293 -10.71 12.37 2.19
CA TYR A 293 -11.16 11.70 0.98
C TYR A 293 -10.39 12.08 -0.30
N HIS A 294 -9.40 12.96 -0.21
CA HIS A 294 -8.51 13.33 -1.31
C HIS A 294 -7.04 13.06 -0.96
N GLN A 295 -6.15 13.12 -1.95
CA GLN A 295 -4.71 12.89 -1.79
C GLN A 295 -3.86 13.81 -2.69
N PRO A 296 -3.83 15.14 -2.43
CA PRO A 296 -3.15 16.10 -3.31
C PRO A 296 -1.64 15.87 -3.42
N GLY A 297 -1.00 15.36 -2.37
CA GLY A 297 0.45 15.11 -2.34
C GLY A 297 0.94 14.05 -3.33
N VAL A 298 0.10 13.09 -3.71
CA VAL A 298 0.47 12.01 -4.65
C VAL A 298 0.67 12.54 -6.07
N GLU A 299 -0.10 13.55 -6.48
CA GLU A 299 -0.01 14.13 -7.82
C GLU A 299 1.30 14.89 -8.06
N ALA A 300 1.90 15.48 -7.02
CA ALA A 300 3.18 16.20 -7.11
C ALA A 300 4.32 15.27 -7.60
N GLY A 301 4.42 14.07 -7.03
CA GLY A 301 5.42 13.07 -7.43
C GLY A 301 5.25 12.60 -8.87
N LYS A 302 4.01 12.37 -9.32
CA LYS A 302 3.71 11.97 -10.71
C LYS A 302 4.11 13.06 -11.70
N LYS A 303 3.84 14.33 -11.38
CA LYS A 303 4.22 15.47 -12.22
C LYS A 303 5.75 15.59 -12.31
N ALA A 304 6.46 15.45 -11.20
CA ALA A 304 7.92 15.47 -11.17
C ALA A 304 8.51 14.34 -12.01
N ALA A 305 8.00 13.11 -11.90
CA ALA A 305 8.43 11.98 -12.72
C ALA A 305 8.25 12.22 -14.22
N GLY A 306 7.18 12.92 -14.63
CA GLY A 306 6.99 13.35 -16.01
C GLY A 306 8.13 14.24 -16.52
N GLY A 307 8.60 15.19 -15.71
CA GLY A 307 9.75 16.04 -16.01
C GLY A 307 11.05 15.24 -16.20
N VAL A 308 11.27 14.23 -15.39
CA VAL A 308 12.42 13.32 -15.52
C VAL A 308 12.43 12.60 -16.87
N MET A 309 11.26 12.12 -17.33
CA MET A 309 11.15 11.44 -18.62
C MET A 309 11.40 12.39 -19.81
N VAL A 310 10.98 13.65 -19.71
CA VAL A 310 11.28 14.67 -20.71
C VAL A 310 12.79 14.91 -20.80
N LEU A 311 13.46 15.17 -19.66
CA LEU A 311 14.91 15.38 -19.61
C LEU A 311 15.67 14.14 -20.14
N LYS A 312 15.23 12.92 -19.77
CA LYS A 312 15.83 11.68 -20.31
C LYS A 312 15.80 11.68 -21.85
N GLY A 313 14.64 11.98 -22.44
CA GLY A 313 14.52 12.03 -23.90
C GLY A 313 15.41 13.08 -24.55
N GLN A 314 15.59 14.25 -23.92
CA GLN A 314 16.47 15.31 -24.38
C GLN A 314 17.96 14.89 -24.33
N LEU A 315 18.39 14.24 -23.23
CA LEU A 315 19.75 13.71 -23.10
C LEU A 315 20.05 12.62 -24.13
N GLU A 316 19.12 11.68 -24.34
CA GLU A 316 19.25 10.63 -25.36
C GLU A 316 19.34 11.24 -26.77
N ALA A 317 18.53 12.27 -27.07
CA ALA A 317 18.57 12.97 -28.36
C ALA A 317 19.90 13.73 -28.56
N ALA A 318 20.41 14.40 -27.53
CA ALA A 318 21.71 15.11 -27.58
C ALA A 318 22.88 14.15 -27.83
N LEU A 319 22.90 13.01 -27.15
CA LEU A 319 23.88 11.95 -27.36
C LEU A 319 23.79 11.35 -28.76
N ALA A 320 22.58 11.04 -29.24
CA ALA A 320 22.36 10.50 -30.57
C ALA A 320 22.73 11.46 -31.71
N ALA A 321 22.65 12.78 -31.48
CA ALA A 321 23.09 13.79 -32.44
C ALA A 321 24.62 13.82 -32.64
N ALA A 322 25.40 13.34 -31.68
CA ALA A 322 26.85 13.30 -31.74
C ALA A 322 27.43 11.94 -31.26
N PRO A 323 27.13 10.81 -31.94
CA PRO A 323 27.35 9.45 -31.44
C PRO A 323 28.82 9.06 -31.21
N ARG A 324 29.77 9.84 -31.77
CA ARG A 324 31.19 9.61 -31.57
C ARG A 324 31.84 10.55 -30.56
N GLN A 325 31.06 11.43 -29.94
CA GLN A 325 31.53 12.40 -28.97
C GLN A 325 31.14 11.90 -27.56
N ALA A 326 32.13 11.93 -26.67
CA ALA A 326 31.89 11.72 -25.25
C ALA A 326 31.60 13.07 -24.58
N PHE A 327 30.63 13.11 -23.72
CA PHE A 327 30.19 14.30 -22.98
C PHE A 327 30.24 14.06 -21.48
N THR A 328 30.69 15.08 -20.74
CA THR A 328 30.46 15.10 -19.29
C THR A 328 29.00 15.36 -18.98
N THR A 329 28.57 15.00 -17.78
CA THR A 329 27.20 15.31 -17.29
C THR A 329 26.86 16.78 -17.42
N GLU A 330 27.78 17.65 -16.98
CA GLU A 330 27.58 19.09 -16.98
C GLU A 330 27.44 19.64 -18.41
N ALA A 331 28.24 19.14 -19.35
CA ALA A 331 28.14 19.54 -20.75
C ALA A 331 26.80 19.17 -21.37
N LEU A 332 26.28 17.96 -21.09
CA LEU A 332 24.98 17.54 -21.57
C LEU A 332 23.84 18.30 -20.89
N ALA A 333 23.92 18.49 -19.58
CA ALA A 333 22.89 19.23 -18.82
C ALA A 333 22.77 20.67 -19.35
N ASN A 334 23.89 21.36 -19.57
CA ASN A 334 23.91 22.69 -20.15
C ASN A 334 23.36 22.74 -21.59
N GLN A 335 23.64 21.71 -22.39
CA GLN A 335 23.14 21.64 -23.77
C GLN A 335 21.62 21.53 -23.86
N VAL A 336 21.00 20.88 -22.88
CA VAL A 336 19.55 20.66 -22.84
C VAL A 336 18.81 21.58 -21.86
N ASP A 337 19.52 22.54 -21.25
CA ASP A 337 18.99 23.43 -20.19
C ASP A 337 18.36 22.64 -19.03
N GLY A 338 19.05 21.56 -18.62
CA GLY A 338 18.60 20.61 -17.60
C GLY A 338 19.38 20.71 -16.30
N ASP A 339 18.77 20.20 -15.22
CA ASP A 339 19.44 20.05 -13.92
C ASP A 339 20.59 19.03 -14.01
N ALA A 340 21.79 19.41 -13.55
CA ALA A 340 22.98 18.58 -13.65
C ALA A 340 22.94 17.32 -12.76
N GLU A 341 22.36 17.40 -11.56
CA GLU A 341 22.21 16.23 -10.68
C GLU A 341 21.25 15.22 -11.30
N LEU A 342 20.12 15.70 -11.78
CA LEU A 342 19.12 14.84 -12.42
C LEU A 342 19.68 14.21 -13.71
N ALA A 343 20.40 14.99 -14.53
CA ALA A 343 21.10 14.48 -15.72
C ALA A 343 22.11 13.39 -15.35
N PHE A 344 22.89 13.58 -14.30
CA PHE A 344 23.84 12.57 -13.81
C PHE A 344 23.13 11.26 -13.45
N LYS A 345 22.05 11.33 -12.67
CA LYS A 345 21.28 10.13 -12.27
C LYS A 345 20.70 9.40 -13.49
N ILE A 346 20.18 10.15 -14.46
CA ILE A 346 19.64 9.57 -15.70
C ILE A 346 20.75 8.90 -16.52
N LEU A 347 21.90 9.55 -16.69
CA LEU A 347 23.02 9.01 -17.46
C LEU A 347 23.63 7.75 -16.82
N GLU A 348 23.79 7.72 -15.50
CA GLU A 348 24.21 6.52 -14.76
C GLU A 348 23.20 5.38 -14.96
N HIS A 349 21.90 5.67 -14.90
CA HIS A 349 20.87 4.68 -15.16
C HIS A 349 20.94 4.15 -16.61
N LEU A 350 21.09 5.03 -17.60
CA LEU A 350 21.24 4.63 -19.00
C LEU A 350 22.49 3.76 -19.21
N ALA A 351 23.60 4.11 -18.57
CA ALA A 351 24.85 3.35 -18.65
C ALA A 351 24.73 1.97 -18.03
N ALA A 352 24.13 1.87 -16.85
CA ALA A 352 23.89 0.60 -16.17
C ALA A 352 22.98 -0.35 -16.99
N ASN A 353 22.11 0.20 -17.84
CA ASN A 353 21.22 -0.54 -18.74
C ASN A 353 21.79 -0.70 -20.16
N GLY A 354 23.08 -0.40 -20.38
CA GLY A 354 23.76 -0.59 -21.65
C GLY A 354 23.26 0.29 -22.80
N LYS A 355 22.58 1.41 -22.48
CA LYS A 355 22.07 2.36 -23.47
C LYS A 355 23.12 3.38 -23.89
N VAL A 356 24.08 3.67 -23.01
CA VAL A 356 25.20 4.53 -23.26
C VAL A 356 26.46 3.91 -22.66
N THR A 357 27.61 4.22 -23.23
CA THR A 357 28.93 3.83 -22.71
C THR A 357 29.40 4.89 -21.72
N ARG A 358 29.72 4.44 -20.50
CA ARG A 358 30.29 5.26 -19.44
C ARG A 358 31.81 5.10 -19.39
N THR A 359 32.56 6.18 -19.44
CA THR A 359 34.01 6.19 -19.20
C THR A 359 34.29 6.96 -17.93
N ALA A 360 34.85 6.27 -16.93
CA ALA A 360 35.16 6.91 -15.64
C ALA A 360 36.23 8.01 -15.80
N GLY A 361 35.93 9.18 -15.22
CA GLY A 361 36.86 10.30 -15.11
C GLY A 361 37.55 10.35 -13.74
N ASP A 362 38.67 10.99 -13.66
CA ASP A 362 39.35 11.34 -12.43
C ASP A 362 39.70 12.84 -12.47
N PRO A 363 39.02 13.68 -11.69
CA PRO A 363 37.99 13.36 -10.67
C PRO A 363 36.66 12.82 -11.27
N TRP A 364 35.83 12.21 -10.44
CA TRP A 364 34.58 11.49 -10.84
C TRP A 364 33.61 12.34 -11.69
N PHE A 365 33.58 13.65 -11.53
CA PHE A 365 32.71 14.55 -12.29
C PHE A 365 33.20 14.77 -13.74
N GLU A 366 34.43 14.33 -14.10
CA GLU A 366 34.92 14.24 -15.46
C GLU A 366 34.49 12.94 -16.17
N THR A 367 33.70 12.09 -15.51
CA THR A 367 33.10 10.94 -16.16
C THR A 367 32.31 11.35 -17.39
N THR A 368 32.50 10.61 -18.48
CA THR A 368 31.87 10.90 -19.77
C THR A 368 30.91 9.78 -20.21
N TYR A 369 29.95 10.16 -21.03
CA TYR A 369 28.95 9.30 -21.61
C TYR A 369 28.87 9.46 -23.12
N GLN A 370 28.68 8.35 -23.82
CA GLN A 370 28.63 8.26 -25.28
C GLN A 370 27.66 7.17 -25.71
N VAL A 371 26.99 7.31 -26.85
CA VAL A 371 26.17 6.23 -27.48
C VAL A 371 27.05 5.25 -28.23
#